data_f92afa498bdbd0e35204e55bdfbda202
#
_entry.id   f92afa498bdbd0e35204e55bdfbda202
#
_cell.length_a   1.000
_cell.length_b   1.000
_cell.length_c   1.000
_cell.angle_alpha   90.00
_cell.angle_beta   90.00
_cell.angle_gamma   90.00
#
_symmetry.space_group_name_H-M   'P 1'
#
loop_
_entity.id
_entity.type
_entity.pdbx_description
1 polymer ?
#
loop_
_entity_poly.entity_id
_entity_poly.type
_entity_poly.pdbx_seq_one_letter_code
_entity_poly.pdbx_strand_id
1 'polypeptide(L)'
;MNVIGVDSDGLVAAGDTWGISGPQFLAIYLPLVLIAVIAGIWLRSRVTGADPDADAIAAPGAELASPEVGLLFGDQNAALAAMARLRALDAIDSGAATVRALTAQERAQLDPFTVSVYDRLATGARKNVGAIVGGSPAALDALRARMVDLGYFPGPAVRHGLRDAGMPLLVTGALGVVRVIAGASHANPVGVLVVLVIAQAFGYWLVVRKPRLTALGIRARDAAAERNRHLGPSYSPSYATYGAESAALAAAVFGIGALIALDPGLAQAVVPPSASGGGDGGGDSGGGDGGGCGSGCGGGCGGCGG
;
A
#
# COMPACT_ATOMS: atom_id res chain seq x y z
N MET A 1 68.11 -26.20 -40.27
CA MET A 1 66.88 -25.42 -40.57
C MET A 1 65.70 -26.18 -40.00
N ASN A 2 65.36 -25.88 -38.70
CA ASN A 2 64.21 -26.46 -38.04
C ASN A 2 63.05 -25.46 -38.15
N VAL A 3 62.06 -25.80 -38.94
CA VAL A 3 60.79 -25.08 -39.02
C VAL A 3 59.96 -25.51 -37.81
N ILE A 4 59.83 -24.62 -36.84
CA ILE A 4 58.87 -24.80 -35.74
C ILE A 4 57.50 -24.56 -36.31
N GLY A 5 56.72 -25.62 -36.44
CA GLY A 5 55.27 -25.55 -36.72
C GLY A 5 54.59 -24.94 -35.50
N VAL A 6 54.02 -23.77 -35.68
CA VAL A 6 53.13 -23.15 -34.69
C VAL A 6 51.77 -23.79 -34.90
N ASP A 7 51.42 -24.71 -34.01
CA ASP A 7 50.05 -25.28 -33.95
C ASP A 7 49.09 -24.18 -33.57
N SER A 8 48.18 -23.84 -34.48
CA SER A 8 47.12 -22.84 -34.35
C SER A 8 45.95 -23.25 -33.41
N ASP A 9 46.09 -24.39 -32.74
CA ASP A 9 45.04 -24.91 -31.84
C ASP A 9 45.21 -24.54 -30.36
N GLY A 10 46.18 -23.67 -30.04
CA GLY A 10 46.50 -23.27 -28.67
C GLY A 10 45.76 -22.05 -28.09
N LEU A 11 44.82 -21.49 -28.83
CA LEU A 11 43.88 -20.49 -28.31
C LEU A 11 42.61 -21.16 -27.78
N VAL A 12 42.77 -22.09 -26.84
CA VAL A 12 41.69 -22.50 -25.98
C VAL A 12 41.32 -21.28 -25.17
N ALA A 13 40.16 -20.70 -25.48
CA ALA A 13 39.62 -19.52 -24.88
C ALA A 13 39.67 -19.66 -23.34
N ALA A 14 40.58 -18.95 -22.70
CA ALA A 14 40.60 -18.76 -21.26
C ALA A 14 39.35 -18.00 -20.86
N GLY A 15 38.21 -18.69 -20.76
CA GLY A 15 36.94 -18.04 -20.50
C GLY A 15 35.71 -18.94 -20.46
N ASP A 16 35.83 -20.19 -20.83
CA ASP A 16 34.70 -21.11 -20.85
C ASP A 16 34.45 -21.72 -19.47
N THR A 17 33.47 -21.22 -18.77
CA THR A 17 32.92 -21.87 -17.56
C THR A 17 31.85 -22.87 -18.02
N TRP A 18 32.03 -24.16 -17.71
CA TRP A 18 31.16 -25.28 -18.13
C TRP A 18 31.13 -25.54 -19.64
N GLY A 19 32.18 -25.16 -20.39
CA GLY A 19 32.24 -25.35 -21.84
C GLY A 19 31.31 -24.46 -22.66
N ILE A 20 30.74 -23.42 -22.05
CA ILE A 20 29.85 -22.45 -22.70
C ILE A 20 30.50 -21.07 -22.61
N SER A 21 30.71 -20.42 -23.74
CA SER A 21 31.25 -19.06 -23.80
C SER A 21 30.29 -18.05 -23.15
N GLY A 22 30.83 -16.96 -22.60
CA GLY A 22 30.05 -15.91 -21.95
C GLY A 22 28.89 -15.38 -22.82
N PRO A 23 29.11 -15.05 -24.11
CA PRO A 23 28.04 -14.59 -24.99
C PRO A 23 26.96 -15.65 -25.28
N GLN A 24 27.33 -16.92 -25.42
CA GLN A 24 26.39 -18.03 -25.62
C GLN A 24 25.49 -18.23 -24.39
N PHE A 25 26.08 -18.17 -23.19
CA PHE A 25 25.30 -18.22 -21.94
C PHE A 25 24.30 -17.07 -21.88
N LEU A 26 24.72 -15.84 -22.19
CA LEU A 26 23.85 -14.68 -22.16
C LEU A 26 22.69 -14.80 -23.16
N ALA A 27 22.96 -15.36 -24.36
CA ALA A 27 21.94 -15.60 -25.38
C ALA A 27 20.85 -16.59 -24.93
N ILE A 28 21.19 -17.54 -24.05
CA ILE A 28 20.22 -18.50 -23.49
C ILE A 28 19.56 -17.91 -22.22
N TYR A 29 20.35 -17.23 -21.39
CA TYR A 29 19.90 -16.72 -20.11
C TYR A 29 18.88 -15.58 -20.23
N LEU A 30 19.05 -14.65 -21.20
CA LEU A 30 18.13 -13.55 -21.43
C LEU A 30 16.69 -13.99 -21.74
N PRO A 31 16.44 -14.89 -22.75
CA PRO A 31 15.08 -15.38 -22.98
C PRO A 31 14.53 -16.18 -21.79
N LEU A 32 15.37 -16.92 -21.04
CA LEU A 32 14.94 -17.63 -19.85
C LEU A 32 14.46 -16.68 -18.76
N VAL A 33 15.19 -15.58 -18.50
CA VAL A 33 14.78 -14.52 -17.58
C VAL A 33 13.49 -13.86 -18.04
N LEU A 34 13.35 -13.56 -19.34
CA LEU A 34 12.16 -12.95 -19.88
C LEU A 34 10.93 -13.85 -19.68
N ILE A 35 11.06 -15.15 -19.96
CA ILE A 35 10.00 -16.14 -19.72
C ILE A 35 9.66 -16.19 -18.23
N ALA A 36 10.66 -16.20 -17.33
CA ALA A 36 10.44 -16.23 -15.90
C ALA A 36 9.70 -14.96 -15.40
N VAL A 37 10.04 -13.78 -15.95
CA VAL A 37 9.35 -12.52 -15.62
C VAL A 37 7.88 -12.57 -16.10
N ILE A 38 7.65 -12.96 -17.34
CA ILE A 38 6.29 -13.09 -17.89
C ILE A 38 5.47 -14.09 -17.08
N ALA A 39 6.03 -15.26 -16.77
CA ALA A 39 5.38 -16.27 -15.95
C ALA A 39 5.08 -15.73 -14.54
N GLY A 40 6.03 -15.03 -13.90
CA GLY A 40 5.85 -14.41 -12.58
C GLY A 40 4.74 -13.38 -12.59
N ILE A 41 4.68 -12.49 -13.57
CA ILE A 41 3.61 -11.50 -13.73
C ILE A 41 2.26 -12.18 -13.97
N TRP A 42 2.22 -13.18 -14.83
CA TRP A 42 1.00 -13.93 -15.15
C TRP A 42 0.47 -14.71 -13.94
N LEU A 43 1.34 -15.41 -13.19
CA LEU A 43 0.93 -16.09 -11.96
C LEU A 43 0.46 -15.07 -10.90
N ARG A 44 1.19 -13.95 -10.76
CA ARG A 44 0.78 -12.86 -9.87
C ARG A 44 -0.62 -12.36 -10.23
N SER A 45 -0.91 -12.08 -11.51
CA SER A 45 -2.22 -11.60 -11.94
C SER A 45 -3.33 -12.62 -11.64
N ARG A 46 -3.05 -13.92 -11.73
CA ARG A 46 -4.00 -14.97 -11.32
C ARG A 46 -4.25 -15.02 -9.83
N VAL A 47 -3.22 -14.78 -9.00
CA VAL A 47 -3.33 -14.81 -7.54
C VAL A 47 -3.96 -13.52 -6.98
N THR A 48 -3.70 -12.38 -7.63
CA THR A 48 -4.21 -11.06 -7.20
C THR A 48 -5.39 -10.57 -8.02
N GLY A 49 -5.56 -11.13 -9.21
CA GLY A 49 -6.64 -10.81 -10.13
C GLY A 49 -7.89 -11.59 -9.78
N ALA A 50 -8.93 -10.85 -9.69
CA ALA A 50 -10.29 -11.21 -9.95
C ALA A 50 -10.70 -12.65 -9.59
N ASP A 51 -11.27 -12.79 -8.46
CA ASP A 51 -12.39 -13.69 -8.35
C ASP A 51 -13.38 -13.29 -9.48
N PRO A 52 -13.68 -14.16 -10.47
CA PRO A 52 -14.64 -13.83 -11.54
C PRO A 52 -16.01 -13.45 -10.97
N ASP A 53 -16.34 -13.89 -9.77
CA ASP A 53 -17.54 -13.51 -9.04
C ASP A 53 -17.45 -12.07 -8.47
N ALA A 54 -16.26 -11.47 -8.41
CA ALA A 54 -16.13 -10.06 -7.98
C ALA A 54 -16.86 -9.09 -8.92
N ASP A 55 -17.05 -9.45 -10.19
CA ASP A 55 -17.81 -8.67 -11.17
C ASP A 55 -19.32 -8.76 -10.93
N ALA A 56 -19.79 -9.82 -10.27
CA ALA A 56 -21.20 -10.03 -9.94
C ALA A 56 -21.68 -9.19 -8.74
N ILE A 57 -20.76 -8.60 -7.95
CA ILE A 57 -21.11 -7.77 -6.79
C ILE A 57 -21.54 -6.39 -7.29
N ALA A 58 -22.84 -6.16 -7.34
CA ALA A 58 -23.46 -4.94 -7.90
C ALA A 58 -23.06 -3.64 -7.19
N ALA A 59 -22.70 -3.69 -5.90
CA ALA A 59 -22.32 -2.52 -5.11
C ALA A 59 -21.26 -2.90 -4.06
N PRO A 60 -19.98 -3.13 -4.44
CA PRO A 60 -18.95 -3.53 -3.48
C PRO A 60 -18.79 -2.47 -2.39
N GLY A 61 -18.77 -2.91 -1.15
CA GLY A 61 -18.58 -2.03 0.02
C GLY A 61 -19.81 -1.21 0.45
N ALA A 62 -21.02 -1.50 -0.06
CA ALA A 62 -22.22 -0.78 0.34
C ALA A 62 -22.65 -1.05 1.80
N GLU A 63 -22.32 -2.22 2.33
CA GLU A 63 -22.66 -2.66 3.69
C GLU A 63 -21.55 -2.43 4.72
N LEU A 64 -20.45 -1.77 4.32
CA LEU A 64 -19.32 -1.53 5.20
C LEU A 64 -19.61 -0.40 6.19
N ALA A 65 -19.29 -0.61 7.46
CA ALA A 65 -19.29 0.45 8.47
C ALA A 65 -18.22 1.52 8.17
N SER A 66 -18.42 2.74 8.67
CA SER A 66 -17.51 3.86 8.37
C SER A 66 -16.03 3.57 8.63
N PRO A 67 -15.59 2.91 9.74
CA PRO A 67 -14.20 2.56 9.93
C PRO A 67 -13.70 1.48 8.95
N GLU A 68 -14.57 0.57 8.50
CA GLU A 68 -14.24 -0.43 7.47
C GLU A 68 -14.00 0.24 6.12
N VAL A 69 -14.85 1.19 5.75
CA VAL A 69 -14.61 2.05 4.58
C VAL A 69 -13.28 2.80 4.74
N GLY A 70 -13.05 3.41 5.91
CA GLY A 70 -11.80 4.10 6.21
C GLY A 70 -10.58 3.21 6.05
N LEU A 71 -10.66 1.93 6.42
CA LEU A 71 -9.58 0.97 6.30
C LEU A 71 -9.18 0.68 4.84
N LEU A 72 -10.11 0.80 3.87
CA LEU A 72 -9.80 0.73 2.44
C LEU A 72 -8.83 1.84 2.00
N PHE A 73 -8.91 3.02 2.64
CA PHE A 73 -8.03 4.16 2.36
C PHE A 73 -6.80 4.16 3.26
N GLY A 74 -6.90 3.63 4.48
CA GLY A 74 -5.77 3.48 5.40
C GLY A 74 -6.18 3.32 6.86
N ASP A 75 -5.26 2.80 7.66
CA ASP A 75 -5.47 2.61 9.09
C ASP A 75 -5.79 3.94 9.80
N GLN A 76 -5.13 5.02 9.35
CA GLN A 76 -5.40 6.37 9.87
C GLN A 76 -6.81 6.83 9.55
N ASN A 77 -7.31 6.56 8.33
CA ASN A 77 -8.65 6.94 7.92
C ASN A 77 -9.73 6.17 8.71
N ALA A 78 -9.47 4.89 9.06
CA ALA A 78 -10.36 4.15 9.95
C ALA A 78 -10.46 4.81 11.35
N ALA A 79 -9.33 5.25 11.90
CA ALA A 79 -9.31 5.96 13.18
C ALA A 79 -9.99 7.34 13.09
N LEU A 80 -9.76 8.09 12.00
CA LEU A 80 -10.41 9.39 11.77
C LEU A 80 -11.93 9.23 11.63
N ALA A 81 -12.40 8.17 10.94
CA ALA A 81 -13.83 7.85 10.84
C ALA A 81 -14.45 7.58 12.21
N ALA A 82 -13.79 6.76 13.04
CA ALA A 82 -14.23 6.49 14.41
C ALA A 82 -14.32 7.77 15.25
N MET A 83 -13.31 8.64 15.16
CA MET A 83 -13.28 9.90 15.90
C MET A 83 -14.34 10.89 15.40
N ALA A 84 -14.54 11.00 14.08
CA ALA A 84 -15.58 11.86 13.51
C ALA A 84 -16.98 11.39 13.95
N ARG A 85 -17.21 10.08 14.02
CA ARG A 85 -18.46 9.51 14.54
C ARG A 85 -18.68 9.84 16.01
N LEU A 86 -17.65 9.64 16.85
CA LEU A 86 -17.72 9.97 18.28
C LEU A 86 -17.94 11.47 18.52
N ARG A 87 -17.33 12.33 17.70
CA ARG A 87 -17.53 13.79 17.74
C ARG A 87 -18.93 14.20 17.36
N ALA A 88 -19.47 13.62 16.30
CA ALA A 88 -20.82 13.89 15.83
C ALA A 88 -21.91 13.34 16.76
N LEU A 89 -21.57 12.40 17.66
CA LEU A 89 -22.42 11.92 18.75
C LEU A 89 -22.23 12.72 20.06
N ASP A 90 -21.41 13.79 20.05
CA ASP A 90 -21.02 14.55 21.24
C ASP A 90 -20.45 13.71 22.38
N ALA A 91 -19.83 12.56 22.05
CA ALA A 91 -19.14 11.71 23.02
C ALA A 91 -17.73 12.21 23.35
N ILE A 92 -17.10 12.94 22.42
CA ILE A 92 -15.82 13.60 22.58
C ILE A 92 -15.91 15.07 22.20
N ASP A 93 -15.04 15.91 22.78
CA ASP A 93 -14.92 17.33 22.45
C ASP A 93 -13.93 17.59 21.30
N SER A 94 -13.76 18.86 20.93
CA SER A 94 -12.78 19.30 19.93
C SER A 94 -11.32 19.06 20.34
N GLY A 95 -11.05 18.79 21.60
CA GLY A 95 -9.74 18.37 22.11
C GLY A 95 -9.55 16.85 22.14
N ALA A 96 -10.47 16.07 21.55
CA ALA A 96 -10.53 14.62 21.63
C ALA A 96 -10.56 14.08 23.08
N ALA A 97 -11.11 14.84 24.04
CA ALA A 97 -11.40 14.34 25.37
C ALA A 97 -12.84 13.81 25.42
N THR A 98 -13.04 12.76 26.20
CA THR A 98 -14.38 12.22 26.43
C THR A 98 -15.21 13.18 27.28
N VAL A 99 -16.39 13.56 26.78
CA VAL A 99 -17.30 14.50 27.46
C VAL A 99 -18.34 13.77 28.28
N ARG A 100 -18.85 12.66 27.76
CA ARG A 100 -19.88 11.85 28.42
C ARG A 100 -19.67 10.36 28.18
N ALA A 101 -20.22 9.54 29.04
CA ALA A 101 -20.24 8.10 28.82
C ALA A 101 -21.19 7.76 27.65
N LEU A 102 -20.78 6.77 26.84
CA LEU A 102 -21.65 6.17 25.84
C LEU A 102 -22.76 5.36 26.55
N THR A 103 -23.98 5.53 26.12
CA THR A 103 -25.09 4.71 26.59
C THR A 103 -24.95 3.26 26.09
N ALA A 104 -25.63 2.32 26.75
CA ALA A 104 -25.62 0.92 26.33
C ALA A 104 -26.17 0.76 24.89
N GLN A 105 -27.15 1.58 24.52
CA GLN A 105 -27.73 1.57 23.16
C GLN A 105 -26.72 2.09 22.11
N GLU A 106 -26.02 3.18 22.40
CA GLU A 106 -24.98 3.73 21.51
C GLU A 106 -23.83 2.74 21.33
N ARG A 107 -23.37 2.10 22.45
CA ARG A 107 -22.34 1.05 22.36
C ARG A 107 -22.76 -0.14 21.50
N ALA A 108 -24.04 -0.52 21.53
CA ALA A 108 -24.57 -1.61 20.70
C ALA A 108 -24.71 -1.24 19.22
N GLN A 109 -24.86 0.05 18.90
CA GLN A 109 -24.97 0.57 17.53
C GLN A 109 -23.63 0.94 16.90
N LEU A 110 -22.59 1.13 17.73
CA LEU A 110 -21.25 1.42 17.27
C LEU A 110 -20.51 0.12 16.91
N ASP A 111 -19.66 0.22 15.93
CA ASP A 111 -18.74 -0.87 15.61
C ASP A 111 -17.69 -1.08 16.73
N PRO A 112 -17.18 -2.30 16.91
CA PRO A 112 -16.25 -2.62 17.99
C PRO A 112 -14.95 -1.81 17.97
N PHE A 113 -14.51 -1.38 16.76
CA PHE A 113 -13.32 -0.56 16.63
C PHE A 113 -13.57 0.86 17.16
N THR A 114 -14.69 1.49 16.83
CA THR A 114 -15.08 2.81 17.35
C THR A 114 -15.25 2.78 18.88
N VAL A 115 -15.84 1.72 19.43
CA VAL A 115 -15.93 1.54 20.89
C VAL A 115 -14.54 1.43 21.53
N SER A 116 -13.61 0.67 20.91
CA SER A 116 -12.23 0.56 21.39
C SER A 116 -11.49 1.90 21.36
N VAL A 117 -11.70 2.70 20.32
CA VAL A 117 -11.15 4.07 20.24
C VAL A 117 -11.69 4.94 21.36
N TYR A 118 -13.01 4.91 21.61
CA TYR A 118 -13.64 5.65 22.70
C TYR A 118 -13.07 5.24 24.07
N ASP A 119 -13.04 3.93 24.37
CA ASP A 119 -12.54 3.41 25.65
C ASP A 119 -11.08 3.81 25.89
N ARG A 120 -10.28 3.84 24.82
CA ARG A 120 -8.89 4.31 24.88
C ARG A 120 -8.80 5.81 25.17
N LEU A 121 -9.61 6.65 24.54
CA LEU A 121 -9.66 8.09 24.83
C LEU A 121 -10.10 8.34 26.27
N ALA A 122 -11.05 7.54 26.80
CA ALA A 122 -11.52 7.63 28.18
C ALA A 122 -10.43 7.32 29.22
N THR A 123 -9.40 6.54 28.88
CA THR A 123 -8.23 6.31 29.75
C THR A 123 -7.20 7.45 29.75
N GLY A 124 -7.45 8.55 29.02
CA GLY A 124 -6.51 9.66 28.91
C GLY A 124 -5.28 9.37 28.01
N ALA A 125 -5.36 8.35 27.14
CA ALA A 125 -4.29 8.01 26.24
C ALA A 125 -3.98 9.14 25.25
N ARG A 126 -2.80 9.05 24.59
CA ARG A 126 -2.42 10.03 23.54
C ARG A 126 -3.47 10.08 22.44
N LYS A 127 -3.87 11.30 22.07
CA LYS A 127 -5.00 11.58 21.18
C LYS A 127 -4.62 11.62 19.69
N ASN A 128 -3.32 11.54 19.35
CA ASN A 128 -2.90 11.56 17.94
C ASN A 128 -3.31 10.28 17.22
N VAL A 129 -3.63 10.39 15.92
CA VAL A 129 -4.12 9.29 15.08
C VAL A 129 -3.19 8.09 15.12
N GLY A 130 -1.87 8.30 15.05
CA GLY A 130 -0.88 7.23 15.10
C GLY A 130 -0.89 6.47 16.43
N ALA A 131 -1.04 7.18 17.56
CA ALA A 131 -1.14 6.53 18.87
C ALA A 131 -2.47 5.78 19.05
N ILE A 132 -3.56 6.25 18.45
CA ILE A 132 -4.86 5.58 18.46
C ILE A 132 -4.77 4.27 17.67
N VAL A 133 -4.24 4.33 16.44
CA VAL A 133 -4.01 3.14 15.60
C VAL A 133 -3.11 2.13 16.29
N GLY A 134 -1.94 2.58 16.78
CA GLY A 134 -0.98 1.71 17.46
C GLY A 134 -1.44 1.19 18.80
N GLY A 135 -2.42 1.82 19.41
CA GLY A 135 -2.89 1.47 20.74
C GLY A 135 -4.15 0.61 20.79
N SER A 136 -4.75 0.35 19.64
CA SER A 136 -5.92 -0.54 19.50
C SER A 136 -5.64 -1.70 18.54
N PRO A 137 -4.51 -2.42 18.70
CA PRO A 137 -4.08 -3.40 17.72
C PRO A 137 -5.09 -4.54 17.57
N ALA A 138 -5.64 -5.06 18.68
CA ALA A 138 -6.59 -6.16 18.63
C ALA A 138 -7.89 -5.80 17.90
N ALA A 139 -8.42 -4.59 18.11
CA ALA A 139 -9.61 -4.12 17.42
C ALA A 139 -9.35 -3.86 15.93
N LEU A 140 -8.17 -3.31 15.60
CA LEU A 140 -7.76 -3.09 14.22
C LEU A 140 -7.51 -4.40 13.48
N ASP A 141 -6.91 -5.39 14.14
CA ASP A 141 -6.67 -6.72 13.56
C ASP A 141 -7.99 -7.48 13.37
N ALA A 142 -8.96 -7.35 14.28
CA ALA A 142 -10.31 -7.89 14.09
C ALA A 142 -11.02 -7.23 12.88
N LEU A 143 -10.89 -5.91 12.73
CA LEU A 143 -11.41 -5.17 11.58
C LEU A 143 -10.76 -5.66 10.28
N ARG A 144 -9.43 -5.83 10.27
CA ARG A 144 -8.70 -6.37 9.11
C ARG A 144 -9.09 -7.81 8.79
N ALA A 145 -9.26 -8.67 9.82
CA ALA A 145 -9.69 -10.04 9.63
C ALA A 145 -11.05 -10.10 8.92
N ARG A 146 -12.00 -9.28 9.37
CA ARG A 146 -13.31 -9.17 8.70
C ARG A 146 -13.18 -8.71 7.25
N MET A 147 -12.30 -7.74 6.95
CA MET A 147 -12.04 -7.27 5.58
C MET A 147 -11.37 -8.35 4.70
N VAL A 148 -10.59 -9.27 5.30
CA VAL A 148 -10.06 -10.47 4.63
C VAL A 148 -11.18 -11.46 4.34
N ASP A 149 -12.07 -11.72 5.31
CA ASP A 149 -13.21 -12.64 5.15
C ASP A 149 -14.19 -12.16 4.08
N LEU A 150 -14.38 -10.84 3.97
CA LEU A 150 -15.17 -10.19 2.91
C LEU A 150 -14.44 -10.13 1.56
N GLY A 151 -13.19 -10.57 1.49
CA GLY A 151 -12.41 -10.60 0.25
C GLY A 151 -11.79 -9.25 -0.17
N TYR A 152 -11.91 -8.18 0.61
CA TYR A 152 -11.35 -6.87 0.28
C TYR A 152 -9.84 -6.78 0.52
N PHE A 153 -9.32 -7.55 1.47
CA PHE A 153 -7.90 -7.64 1.79
C PHE A 153 -7.31 -9.00 1.42
N PRO A 154 -6.03 -9.04 1.03
CA PRO A 154 -5.38 -10.30 0.67
C PRO A 154 -5.22 -11.20 1.90
N GLY A 155 -5.88 -12.36 1.87
CA GLY A 155 -5.78 -13.38 2.89
C GLY A 155 -4.43 -14.14 2.87
N PRO A 156 -4.23 -15.08 3.80
CA PRO A 156 -3.01 -15.88 3.88
C PRO A 156 -2.75 -16.72 2.62
N ALA A 157 -3.80 -17.20 1.94
CA ALA A 157 -3.68 -17.95 0.69
C ALA A 157 -3.00 -17.12 -0.42
N VAL A 158 -3.31 -15.83 -0.53
CA VAL A 158 -2.67 -14.91 -1.49
C VAL A 158 -1.17 -14.79 -1.21
N ARG A 159 -0.75 -14.84 0.06
CA ARG A 159 0.67 -14.77 0.44
C ARG A 159 1.45 -15.98 -0.06
N HIS A 160 0.88 -17.18 0.03
CA HIS A 160 1.51 -18.40 -0.50
C HIS A 160 1.54 -18.35 -2.03
N GLY A 161 0.44 -18.01 -2.67
CA GLY A 161 0.39 -17.86 -4.12
C GLY A 161 1.36 -16.83 -4.71
N LEU A 162 1.61 -15.71 -4.01
CA LEU A 162 2.61 -14.72 -4.44
C LEU A 162 4.05 -15.25 -4.32
N ARG A 163 4.36 -16.08 -3.33
CA ARG A 163 5.67 -16.72 -3.22
C ARG A 163 5.86 -17.73 -4.36
N ASP A 164 4.84 -18.52 -4.64
CA ASP A 164 4.86 -19.49 -5.75
C ASP A 164 5.00 -18.78 -7.11
N ALA A 165 4.35 -17.64 -7.29
CA ALA A 165 4.50 -16.79 -8.46
C ALA A 165 5.93 -16.23 -8.63
N GLY A 166 6.67 -16.05 -7.54
CA GLY A 166 8.07 -15.63 -7.56
C GLY A 166 9.07 -16.76 -7.84
N MET A 167 8.68 -18.04 -7.72
CA MET A 167 9.60 -19.18 -7.85
C MET A 167 10.36 -19.23 -9.18
N PRO A 168 9.75 -18.98 -10.36
CA PRO A 168 10.50 -18.95 -11.62
C PRO A 168 11.64 -17.95 -11.62
N LEU A 169 11.43 -16.74 -11.03
CA LEU A 169 12.47 -15.73 -10.94
C LEU A 169 13.57 -16.13 -9.94
N LEU A 170 13.20 -16.81 -8.87
CA LEU A 170 14.16 -17.26 -7.86
C LEU A 170 15.08 -18.35 -8.41
N VAL A 171 14.53 -19.32 -9.14
CA VAL A 171 15.30 -20.41 -9.77
C VAL A 171 16.26 -19.86 -10.83
N THR A 172 15.77 -18.99 -11.71
CA THR A 172 16.63 -18.39 -12.75
C THR A 172 17.66 -17.45 -12.15
N GLY A 173 17.32 -16.71 -11.06
CA GLY A 173 18.26 -15.87 -10.32
C GLY A 173 19.38 -16.68 -9.67
N ALA A 174 19.06 -17.79 -9.03
CA ALA A 174 20.04 -18.70 -8.45
C ALA A 174 21.04 -19.21 -9.50
N LEU A 175 20.54 -19.56 -10.69
CA LEU A 175 21.40 -19.96 -11.82
C LEU A 175 22.36 -18.81 -12.22
N GLY A 176 21.86 -17.58 -12.29
CA GLY A 176 22.66 -16.40 -12.57
C GLY A 176 23.76 -16.17 -11.53
N VAL A 177 23.42 -16.30 -10.22
CA VAL A 177 24.39 -16.15 -9.12
C VAL A 177 25.50 -17.21 -9.21
N VAL A 178 25.15 -18.47 -9.42
CA VAL A 178 26.16 -19.56 -9.57
C VAL A 178 27.10 -19.24 -10.73
N ARG A 179 26.58 -18.73 -11.85
CA ARG A 179 27.39 -18.35 -13.00
C ARG A 179 28.29 -17.14 -12.71
N VAL A 180 27.83 -16.14 -11.95
CA VAL A 180 28.65 -15.01 -11.51
C VAL A 180 29.82 -15.48 -10.66
N ILE A 181 29.56 -16.37 -9.69
CA ILE A 181 30.62 -16.93 -8.83
C ILE A 181 31.66 -17.70 -9.67
N ALA A 182 31.18 -18.56 -10.58
CA ALA A 182 32.05 -19.32 -11.48
C ALA A 182 32.84 -18.42 -12.45
N GLY A 183 32.23 -17.34 -12.97
CA GLY A 183 32.91 -16.39 -13.85
C GLY A 183 33.95 -15.54 -13.12
N ALA A 184 33.65 -15.09 -11.89
CA ALA A 184 34.57 -14.30 -11.07
C ALA A 184 35.85 -15.09 -10.67
N SER A 185 35.73 -16.40 -10.45
CA SER A 185 36.88 -17.28 -10.15
C SER A 185 37.85 -17.45 -11.32
N HIS A 186 37.44 -17.11 -12.55
CA HIS A 186 38.24 -17.22 -13.77
C HIS A 186 38.62 -15.85 -14.38
N ALA A 187 38.46 -14.74 -13.59
CA ALA A 187 38.77 -13.37 -13.99
C ALA A 187 38.05 -12.88 -15.27
N ASN A 188 36.87 -13.44 -15.56
CA ASN A 188 36.07 -13.03 -16.70
C ASN A 188 35.24 -11.77 -16.41
N PRO A 189 34.91 -10.94 -17.42
CA PRO A 189 34.06 -9.76 -17.25
C PRO A 189 32.61 -10.16 -16.97
N VAL A 190 32.25 -10.25 -15.68
CA VAL A 190 30.91 -10.67 -15.21
C VAL A 190 29.94 -9.48 -14.98
N GLY A 191 30.36 -8.23 -15.28
CA GLY A 191 29.61 -7.03 -14.94
C GLY A 191 28.18 -7.02 -15.46
N VAL A 192 27.95 -7.40 -16.72
CA VAL A 192 26.59 -7.46 -17.32
C VAL A 192 25.73 -8.48 -16.60
N LEU A 193 26.27 -9.64 -16.24
CA LEU A 193 25.53 -10.68 -15.55
C LEU A 193 25.16 -10.27 -14.13
N VAL A 194 26.04 -9.56 -13.43
CA VAL A 194 25.74 -8.99 -12.11
C VAL A 194 24.56 -8.01 -12.18
N VAL A 195 24.55 -7.10 -13.15
CA VAL A 195 23.46 -6.17 -13.36
C VAL A 195 22.14 -6.90 -13.63
N LEU A 196 22.17 -7.96 -14.45
CA LEU A 196 20.99 -8.80 -14.73
C LEU A 196 20.46 -9.50 -13.48
N VAL A 197 21.35 -10.06 -12.64
CA VAL A 197 20.95 -10.70 -11.39
C VAL A 197 20.33 -9.70 -10.42
N ILE A 198 20.87 -8.48 -10.33
CA ILE A 198 20.30 -7.40 -9.51
C ILE A 198 18.92 -7.01 -10.04
N ALA A 199 18.77 -6.80 -11.35
CA ALA A 199 17.48 -6.48 -11.98
C ALA A 199 16.45 -7.59 -11.74
N GLN A 200 16.87 -8.85 -11.79
CA GLN A 200 16.03 -10.00 -11.51
C GLN A 200 15.62 -10.10 -10.03
N ALA A 201 16.53 -9.81 -9.10
CA ALA A 201 16.21 -9.73 -7.67
C ALA A 201 15.18 -8.62 -7.40
N PHE A 202 15.30 -7.48 -8.08
CA PHE A 202 14.32 -6.41 -8.03
C PHE A 202 12.96 -6.85 -8.63
N GLY A 203 12.97 -7.54 -9.78
CA GLY A 203 11.77 -8.12 -10.38
C GLY A 203 11.08 -9.14 -9.45
N TYR A 204 11.85 -10.01 -8.79
CA TYR A 204 11.33 -10.92 -7.77
C TYR A 204 10.67 -10.16 -6.62
N TRP A 205 11.33 -9.12 -6.10
CA TRP A 205 10.78 -8.29 -5.03
C TRP A 205 9.44 -7.64 -5.45
N LEU A 206 9.35 -7.12 -6.68
CA LEU A 206 8.10 -6.56 -7.22
C LEU A 206 6.99 -7.59 -7.33
N VAL A 207 7.30 -8.81 -7.78
CA VAL A 207 6.30 -9.90 -7.94
C VAL A 207 5.79 -10.38 -6.58
N VAL A 208 6.68 -10.53 -5.59
CA VAL A 208 6.32 -11.04 -4.25
C VAL A 208 5.76 -9.95 -3.34
N ARG A 209 5.92 -8.67 -3.70
CA ARG A 209 5.39 -7.55 -2.93
C ARG A 209 3.87 -7.68 -2.80
N LYS A 210 3.40 -7.71 -1.54
CA LYS A 210 1.98 -7.88 -1.21
C LYS A 210 1.19 -6.67 -1.69
N PRO A 211 0.10 -6.85 -2.44
CA PRO A 211 -0.84 -5.78 -2.67
C PRO A 211 -1.51 -5.43 -1.33
N ARG A 212 -1.85 -4.17 -1.14
CA ARG A 212 -2.57 -3.71 0.05
C ARG A 212 -4.03 -4.13 0.02
N LEU A 213 -4.64 -4.08 -1.16
CA LEU A 213 -6.03 -4.41 -1.43
C LEU A 213 -6.10 -5.49 -2.52
N THR A 214 -7.16 -6.28 -2.50
CA THR A 214 -7.54 -7.14 -3.63
C THR A 214 -8.16 -6.30 -4.76
N ALA A 215 -8.42 -6.89 -5.91
CA ALA A 215 -9.16 -6.23 -6.99
C ALA A 215 -10.55 -5.76 -6.53
N LEU A 216 -11.25 -6.60 -5.74
CA LEU A 216 -12.52 -6.26 -5.10
C LEU A 216 -12.37 -5.09 -4.13
N GLY A 217 -11.30 -5.08 -3.32
CA GLY A 217 -11.01 -3.98 -2.40
C GLY A 217 -10.74 -2.66 -3.09
N ILE A 218 -10.06 -2.66 -4.25
CA ILE A 218 -9.84 -1.46 -5.05
C ILE A 218 -11.17 -0.93 -5.59
N ARG A 219 -12.02 -1.80 -6.13
CA ARG A 219 -13.37 -1.40 -6.61
C ARG A 219 -14.25 -0.87 -5.48
N ALA A 220 -14.22 -1.52 -4.31
CA ALA A 220 -14.96 -1.06 -3.14
C ALA A 220 -14.50 0.33 -2.68
N ARG A 221 -13.18 0.58 -2.68
CA ARG A 221 -12.60 1.87 -2.37
C ARG A 221 -13.07 2.94 -3.36
N ASP A 222 -12.96 2.67 -4.66
CA ASP A 222 -13.32 3.62 -5.70
C ASP A 222 -14.83 3.88 -5.71
N ALA A 223 -15.65 2.85 -5.51
CA ALA A 223 -17.10 2.98 -5.35
C ALA A 223 -17.48 3.76 -4.09
N ALA A 224 -16.76 3.57 -2.97
CA ALA A 224 -16.98 4.35 -1.75
C ALA A 224 -16.63 5.83 -1.96
N ALA A 225 -15.51 6.12 -2.66
CA ALA A 225 -15.12 7.49 -3.00
C ALA A 225 -16.19 8.18 -3.87
N GLU A 226 -16.70 7.50 -4.89
CA GLU A 226 -17.71 8.06 -5.78
C GLU A 226 -19.06 8.26 -5.08
N ARG A 227 -19.54 7.27 -4.33
CA ARG A 227 -20.80 7.39 -3.57
C ARG A 227 -20.79 8.55 -2.58
N ASN A 228 -19.65 8.78 -1.93
CA ASN A 228 -19.52 9.80 -0.91
C ASN A 228 -18.87 11.10 -1.42
N ARG A 229 -18.73 11.27 -2.75
CA ARG A 229 -18.10 12.45 -3.34
C ARG A 229 -18.73 13.77 -2.87
N HIS A 230 -20.05 13.78 -2.68
CA HIS A 230 -20.81 14.94 -2.20
C HIS A 230 -20.44 15.35 -0.76
N LEU A 231 -19.84 14.46 0.03
CA LEU A 231 -19.36 14.73 1.39
C LEU A 231 -17.90 15.28 1.40
N GLY A 232 -17.32 15.49 0.23
CA GLY A 232 -15.95 16.02 0.12
C GLY A 232 -15.84 17.46 0.66
N PRO A 233 -14.71 17.82 1.29
CA PRO A 233 -14.50 19.16 1.86
C PRO A 233 -14.69 20.30 0.85
N SER A 234 -14.38 20.05 -0.43
CA SER A 234 -14.53 21.02 -1.52
C SER A 234 -15.99 21.42 -1.80
N TYR A 235 -16.95 20.60 -1.38
CA TYR A 235 -18.38 20.90 -1.51
C TYR A 235 -18.96 21.61 -0.27
N SER A 236 -18.15 21.85 0.77
CA SER A 236 -18.54 22.49 2.03
C SER A 236 -19.82 21.90 2.65
N PRO A 237 -19.91 20.55 2.80
CA PRO A 237 -21.12 19.92 3.29
C PRO A 237 -21.41 20.29 4.74
N SER A 238 -22.69 20.49 5.08
CA SER A 238 -23.13 20.66 6.46
C SER A 238 -23.23 19.31 7.16
N TYR A 239 -22.15 18.82 7.75
CA TYR A 239 -22.11 17.52 8.43
C TYR A 239 -23.12 17.41 9.59
N ALA A 240 -23.46 18.53 10.22
CA ALA A 240 -24.50 18.56 11.25
C ALA A 240 -25.88 18.17 10.70
N THR A 241 -26.17 18.50 9.44
CA THR A 241 -27.43 18.15 8.78
C THR A 241 -27.44 16.70 8.29
N TYR A 242 -26.30 16.21 7.82
CA TYR A 242 -26.18 14.83 7.27
C TYR A 242 -26.06 13.75 8.36
N GLY A 243 -25.78 14.12 9.61
CA GLY A 243 -25.72 13.23 10.76
C GLY A 243 -24.36 12.54 10.95
N ALA A 244 -24.25 11.81 12.07
CA ALA A 244 -22.98 11.24 12.56
C ALA A 244 -22.36 10.20 11.60
N GLU A 245 -23.16 9.40 10.92
CA GLU A 245 -22.67 8.40 9.98
C GLU A 245 -22.05 9.06 8.75
N SER A 246 -22.68 10.10 8.21
CA SER A 246 -22.13 10.82 7.05
C SER A 246 -20.86 11.58 7.38
N ALA A 247 -20.76 12.13 8.59
CA ALA A 247 -19.52 12.74 9.08
C ALA A 247 -18.37 11.71 9.20
N ALA A 248 -18.69 10.52 9.70
CA ALA A 248 -17.76 9.42 9.80
C ALA A 248 -17.33 8.90 8.41
N LEU A 249 -18.26 8.74 7.47
CA LEU A 249 -17.96 8.36 6.09
C LEU A 249 -17.11 9.40 5.36
N ALA A 250 -17.39 10.70 5.59
CA ALA A 250 -16.54 11.76 5.05
C ALA A 250 -15.10 11.64 5.56
N ALA A 251 -14.92 11.45 6.86
CA ALA A 251 -13.60 11.26 7.46
C ALA A 251 -12.94 9.93 6.99
N ALA A 252 -13.73 8.89 6.76
CA ALA A 252 -13.26 7.61 6.20
C ALA A 252 -12.64 7.79 4.81
N VAL A 253 -13.32 8.52 3.93
CA VAL A 253 -12.92 8.66 2.51
C VAL A 253 -11.90 9.78 2.34
N PHE A 254 -12.16 10.97 2.92
CA PHE A 254 -11.36 12.17 2.69
C PHE A 254 -10.37 12.46 3.82
N GLY A 255 -10.35 11.62 4.85
CA GLY A 255 -9.37 11.69 5.93
C GLY A 255 -9.41 13.00 6.71
N ILE A 256 -8.22 13.55 6.96
CA ILE A 256 -8.05 14.76 7.77
C ILE A 256 -8.75 15.99 7.17
N GLY A 257 -8.86 16.08 5.84
CA GLY A 257 -9.54 17.21 5.19
C GLY A 257 -11.01 17.30 5.59
N ALA A 258 -11.72 16.18 5.67
CA ALA A 258 -13.09 16.14 6.15
C ALA A 258 -13.19 16.42 7.65
N LEU A 259 -12.22 15.96 8.44
CA LEU A 259 -12.19 16.25 9.88
C LEU A 259 -11.97 17.74 10.17
N ILE A 260 -11.12 18.42 9.38
CA ILE A 260 -10.94 19.90 9.47
C ILE A 260 -12.25 20.62 9.16
N ALA A 261 -13.00 20.18 8.17
CA ALA A 261 -14.27 20.75 7.80
C ALA A 261 -15.37 20.46 8.83
N LEU A 262 -15.30 19.32 9.53
CA LEU A 262 -16.21 18.94 10.60
C LEU A 262 -15.91 19.72 11.90
N ASP A 263 -14.68 19.66 12.36
CA ASP A 263 -14.19 20.28 13.60
C ASP A 263 -12.68 20.56 13.50
N PRO A 264 -12.27 21.81 13.22
CA PRO A 264 -10.87 22.20 13.12
C PRO A 264 -10.07 21.97 14.40
N GLY A 265 -10.72 22.11 15.58
CA GLY A 265 -10.09 21.86 16.87
C GLY A 265 -9.74 20.39 17.06
N LEU A 266 -10.66 19.49 16.73
CA LEU A 266 -10.41 18.06 16.76
C LEU A 266 -9.31 17.67 15.78
N ALA A 267 -9.32 18.22 14.58
CA ALA A 267 -8.28 17.94 13.59
C ALA A 267 -6.89 18.33 14.09
N GLN A 268 -6.75 19.50 14.76
CA GLN A 268 -5.49 19.94 15.37
C GLN A 268 -5.07 19.06 16.55
N ALA A 269 -6.03 18.58 17.35
CA ALA A 269 -5.74 17.74 18.50
C ALA A 269 -5.22 16.33 18.11
N VAL A 270 -5.67 15.80 16.96
CA VAL A 270 -5.37 14.44 16.55
C VAL A 270 -4.23 14.31 15.54
N VAL A 271 -3.96 15.36 14.80
CA VAL A 271 -2.75 15.43 13.95
C VAL A 271 -1.67 16.12 14.75
N PRO A 272 -0.53 15.44 15.05
CA PRO A 272 0.58 16.13 15.68
C PRO A 272 0.94 17.32 14.78
N PRO A 273 1.26 18.48 15.37
CA PRO A 273 1.80 19.58 14.59
C PRO A 273 3.01 19.00 13.84
N SER A 274 2.88 18.86 12.53
CA SER A 274 4.03 18.58 11.69
C SER A 274 5.01 19.69 12.05
N ALA A 275 6.18 19.32 12.50
CA ALA A 275 7.28 20.25 12.69
C ALA A 275 7.49 20.92 11.32
N SER A 276 6.83 22.03 11.10
CA SER A 276 7.05 22.93 9.99
C SER A 276 8.37 23.66 10.23
N GLY A 277 9.44 22.95 10.02
CA GLY A 277 10.78 23.45 10.23
C GLY A 277 11.77 22.48 9.63
N GLY A 278 12.14 22.72 8.41
CA GLY A 278 13.29 22.34 7.65
C GLY A 278 14.04 21.07 8.07
N GLY A 279 14.32 20.19 7.11
CA GLY A 279 15.34 19.19 7.27
C GLY A 279 14.94 17.85 6.63
N ASP A 280 15.60 17.54 5.56
CA ASP A 280 15.73 16.23 4.96
C ASP A 280 15.84 15.12 6.01
N GLY A 281 14.98 14.12 5.90
CA GLY A 281 15.04 12.94 6.73
C GLY A 281 14.21 11.86 6.07
N GLY A 282 14.84 11.04 5.20
CA GLY A 282 14.25 9.87 4.56
C GLY A 282 13.58 8.97 5.58
N GLY A 283 12.30 8.74 5.41
CA GLY A 283 11.48 7.78 6.12
C GLY A 283 10.78 6.93 5.08
N ASP A 284 11.33 5.76 4.87
CA ASP A 284 10.87 4.66 4.04
C ASP A 284 9.41 4.30 4.40
N SER A 285 8.45 4.81 3.62
CA SER A 285 7.08 4.35 3.66
C SER A 285 6.64 4.05 2.24
N GLY A 286 6.58 2.74 1.98
CA GLY A 286 6.29 2.09 0.73
C GLY A 286 5.20 2.71 -0.11
N GLY A 287 5.53 2.86 -1.38
CA GLY A 287 4.80 3.45 -2.46
C GLY A 287 3.34 3.03 -2.54
N GLY A 288 2.50 4.03 -2.65
CA GLY A 288 1.18 3.95 -3.21
C GLY A 288 1.19 4.75 -4.50
N ASP A 289 0.98 4.08 -5.64
CA ASP A 289 0.70 4.71 -6.91
C ASP A 289 -0.60 5.51 -6.80
N GLY A 290 -0.45 6.80 -6.53
CA GLY A 290 -1.54 7.76 -6.56
C GLY A 290 -1.29 8.74 -7.69
N GLY A 291 -2.04 8.57 -8.81
CA GLY A 291 -2.04 9.51 -9.91
C GLY A 291 -2.34 10.93 -9.42
N GLY A 292 -1.33 11.79 -9.46
CA GLY A 292 -1.45 13.20 -9.15
C GLY A 292 -2.12 13.96 -10.28
N CYS A 293 -3.36 14.39 -10.07
CA CYS A 293 -3.96 15.47 -10.83
C CYS A 293 -3.43 16.80 -10.28
N GLY A 294 -2.35 17.27 -10.88
CA GLY A 294 -1.84 18.60 -10.68
C GLY A 294 -2.77 19.63 -11.31
N SER A 295 -3.69 20.19 -10.54
CA SER A 295 -4.40 21.41 -10.89
C SER A 295 -3.64 22.59 -10.32
N GLY A 296 -2.75 23.15 -11.12
CA GLY A 296 -2.11 24.42 -10.86
C GLY A 296 -3.10 25.58 -10.95
N CYS A 297 -3.55 26.09 -9.82
CA CYS A 297 -4.22 27.37 -9.75
C CYS A 297 -3.19 28.49 -9.63
N GLY A 298 -2.72 28.98 -10.78
CA GLY A 298 -2.01 30.24 -10.89
C GLY A 298 -3.01 31.39 -10.81
N GLY A 299 -3.26 31.93 -9.63
CA GLY A 299 -3.99 33.17 -9.40
C GLY A 299 -3.01 34.32 -9.26
N GLY A 300 -2.69 35.03 -10.36
CA GLY A 300 -1.99 36.31 -10.32
C GLY A 300 -2.91 37.42 -9.77
N CYS A 301 -2.58 37.99 -8.61
CA CYS A 301 -3.16 39.24 -8.13
C CYS A 301 -2.46 40.39 -8.86
N GLY A 302 -3.11 40.96 -9.91
CA GLY A 302 -2.74 42.20 -10.51
C GLY A 302 -3.06 43.37 -9.60
N GLY A 303 -2.08 44.27 -9.42
CA GLY A 303 -2.15 45.46 -8.58
C GLY A 303 -3.17 46.48 -9.08
N CYS A 304 -3.84 47.14 -8.13
CA CYS A 304 -4.53 48.41 -8.33
C CYS A 304 -3.56 49.53 -7.96
N GLY A 305 -3.09 50.24 -8.96
CA GLY A 305 -2.57 51.59 -8.83
C GLY A 305 -3.61 52.57 -9.33
N GLY A 306 -3.82 53.64 -8.58
CA GLY A 306 -4.63 54.77 -8.98
C GLY A 306 -5.12 55.49 -7.75
#